data_05b7f43853a9c1ddf5b2a93489947ed4
#
_entry.id   05b7f43853a9c1ddf5b2a93489947ed4
#
_cell.length_a   1.000
_cell.length_b   1.000
_cell.length_c   1.000
_cell.angle_alpha   90.00
_cell.angle_beta   90.00
_cell.angle_gamma   90.00
#
_symmetry.space_group_name_H-M   'P 1'
#
loop_
_entity.id
_entity.type
_entity.pdbx_description
1 polymer ?
#
loop_
_entity_poly.entity_id
_entity_poly.type
_entity_poly.pdbx_seq_one_letter_code
_entity_poly.pdbx_strand_id
1 'polypeptide(L)'
;MATWRVRAAAVVLCGATGALVGCFDDAPAAPELTAADEAGFRSIAQVWELGNEVNRAEDELIRRCMVAKGSTWRGGYHAEDYVYSPYRGFTVEIAAECGYSMLGFSTPESRAFDQADEAEELAMTEAERAKRDADLHGGPGDTRTVVLDNGGKITYPAGGCRRHAKEQLYEDPDEAFLRWQALNGFGPDWDEVMASREARDVTKRWSECMAAVNLVYAEPGDASYEASEAAETPTFDEEGNQIDSVRRPPDQKEIATAVADATCRLETGYDETIGTLLRAAYGREAIAREGDILAVMEIETKAQERAKELLG
;
A
#
# COMPACT_ATOMS: atom_id res chain seq x y z
N MET A 1 8.25 -20.00 -6.13
CA MET A 1 9.70 -20.18 -5.92
C MET A 1 10.44 -19.27 -6.87
N ALA A 2 10.73 -18.06 -6.45
CA ALA A 2 11.47 -17.09 -7.25
C ALA A 2 12.94 -17.16 -6.82
N THR A 3 13.81 -17.55 -7.73
CA THR A 3 15.25 -17.65 -7.50
C THR A 3 15.88 -16.27 -7.66
N TRP A 4 16.22 -15.63 -6.58
CA TRP A 4 17.05 -14.42 -6.58
C TRP A 4 18.45 -14.78 -7.07
N ARG A 5 18.87 -14.18 -8.17
CA ARG A 5 20.24 -14.26 -8.66
C ARG A 5 21.04 -13.10 -8.06
N VAL A 6 21.91 -13.44 -7.12
CA VAL A 6 22.96 -12.53 -6.63
C VAL A 6 23.88 -12.20 -7.82
N ARG A 7 23.92 -10.94 -8.22
CA ARG A 7 24.93 -10.45 -9.17
C ARG A 7 26.18 -10.04 -8.40
N ALA A 8 27.24 -10.80 -8.60
CA ALA A 8 28.56 -10.47 -8.07
C ALA A 8 29.08 -9.19 -8.74
N ALA A 9 29.43 -8.18 -7.93
CA ALA A 9 30.10 -6.98 -8.38
C ALA A 9 31.54 -7.30 -8.79
N ALA A 10 31.89 -6.99 -10.03
CA ALA A 10 33.26 -7.04 -10.51
C ALA A 10 33.99 -5.75 -10.05
N VAL A 11 34.96 -5.91 -9.15
CA VAL A 11 35.90 -4.83 -8.79
C VAL A 11 36.90 -4.69 -9.92
N VAL A 12 36.80 -3.57 -10.66
CA VAL A 12 37.82 -3.16 -11.62
C VAL A 12 38.82 -2.25 -10.90
N LEU A 13 40.05 -2.75 -10.69
CA LEU A 13 41.17 -1.95 -10.25
C LEU A 13 41.63 -1.07 -11.42
N CYS A 14 41.34 0.22 -11.39
CA CYS A 14 41.97 1.22 -12.27
C CYS A 14 43.30 1.69 -11.66
N GLY A 15 44.38 1.37 -12.32
CA GLY A 15 45.74 1.87 -12.02
C GLY A 15 45.87 3.36 -12.32
N ALA A 16 46.64 4.04 -11.47
CA ALA A 16 46.86 5.47 -11.45
C ALA A 16 47.58 6.00 -12.70
N THR A 17 46.90 6.87 -13.46
CA THR A 17 47.53 8.00 -14.16
C THR A 17 46.55 9.17 -14.16
N GLY A 18 46.97 10.29 -13.61
CA GLY A 18 46.13 11.45 -13.31
C GLY A 18 45.48 12.10 -14.54
N ALA A 19 44.19 11.99 -14.59
CA ALA A 19 43.27 12.96 -15.13
C ALA A 19 41.98 12.79 -14.29
N LEU A 20 41.63 13.78 -13.48
CA LEU A 20 40.31 13.90 -12.85
C LEU A 20 39.30 14.13 -13.98
N VAL A 21 38.95 13.06 -14.70
CA VAL A 21 37.70 13.01 -15.44
C VAL A 21 36.65 12.68 -14.37
N GLY A 22 35.90 13.71 -13.95
CA GLY A 22 34.74 13.52 -13.14
C GLY A 22 33.86 12.46 -13.82
N CYS A 23 33.58 11.36 -13.15
CA CYS A 23 32.48 10.48 -13.53
C CYS A 23 31.24 11.38 -13.49
N PHE A 24 30.84 11.91 -14.62
CA PHE A 24 29.53 12.52 -14.75
C PHE A 24 28.55 11.39 -14.46
N ASP A 25 27.72 11.62 -13.49
CA ASP A 25 26.61 10.71 -13.17
C ASP A 25 25.64 10.77 -14.37
N ASP A 26 25.74 9.77 -15.26
CA ASP A 26 24.96 9.70 -16.50
C ASP A 26 23.49 9.33 -16.22
N ALA A 27 23.01 9.47 -14.98
CA ALA A 27 21.62 9.23 -14.65
C ALA A 27 20.71 10.20 -15.45
N PRO A 28 19.67 9.70 -16.11
CA PRO A 28 18.74 10.54 -16.82
C PRO A 28 18.04 11.50 -15.84
N ALA A 29 17.82 12.74 -16.28
CA ALA A 29 16.96 13.65 -15.54
C ALA A 29 15.53 13.09 -15.53
N ALA A 30 14.84 13.22 -14.39
CA ALA A 30 13.43 12.88 -14.35
C ALA A 30 12.66 13.80 -15.31
N PRO A 31 11.62 13.29 -16.00
CA PRO A 31 10.71 14.15 -16.74
C PRO A 31 10.05 15.14 -15.79
N GLU A 32 9.98 16.41 -16.20
CA GLU A 32 9.24 17.42 -15.45
C GLU A 32 7.78 17.05 -15.31
N LEU A 33 7.19 17.35 -14.15
CA LEU A 33 5.74 17.21 -13.91
C LEU A 33 4.99 18.20 -14.81
N THR A 34 4.27 17.68 -15.80
CA THR A 34 3.47 18.50 -16.71
C THR A 34 2.06 18.71 -16.19
N ALA A 35 1.33 19.69 -16.76
CA ALA A 35 -0.08 19.88 -16.46
C ALA A 35 -0.94 18.67 -16.87
N ALA A 36 -0.52 17.92 -17.89
CA ALA A 36 -1.18 16.67 -18.30
C ALA A 36 -0.96 15.57 -17.26
N ASP A 37 0.28 15.40 -16.77
CA ASP A 37 0.58 14.44 -15.71
C ASP A 37 -0.23 14.73 -14.43
N GLU A 38 -0.32 16.01 -14.06
CA GLU A 38 -1.12 16.42 -12.90
C GLU A 38 -2.63 16.17 -13.12
N ALA A 39 -3.13 16.30 -14.32
CA ALA A 39 -4.51 15.97 -14.65
C ALA A 39 -4.75 14.45 -14.59
N GLY A 40 -3.82 13.66 -15.14
CA GLY A 40 -3.85 12.20 -15.06
C GLY A 40 -3.79 11.70 -13.61
N PHE A 41 -2.88 12.26 -12.80
CA PHE A 41 -2.81 11.95 -11.39
C PHE A 41 -4.12 12.24 -10.65
N ARG A 42 -4.76 13.39 -10.91
CA ARG A 42 -6.06 13.70 -10.29
C ARG A 42 -7.17 12.73 -10.70
N SER A 43 -7.18 12.23 -11.93
CA SER A 43 -8.19 11.25 -12.36
C SER A 43 -8.08 9.95 -11.59
N ILE A 44 -6.87 9.41 -11.40
CA ILE A 44 -6.69 8.19 -10.61
C ILE A 44 -6.92 8.44 -9.10
N ALA A 45 -6.51 9.59 -8.57
CA ALA A 45 -6.79 9.96 -7.19
C ALA A 45 -8.30 9.96 -6.91
N GLN A 46 -9.10 10.50 -7.82
CA GLN A 46 -10.56 10.51 -7.72
C GLN A 46 -11.16 9.10 -7.71
N VAL A 47 -10.60 8.14 -8.48
CA VAL A 47 -11.04 6.73 -8.43
C VAL A 47 -10.86 6.14 -7.03
N TRP A 48 -9.69 6.37 -6.41
CA TRP A 48 -9.40 5.86 -5.08
C TRP A 48 -10.24 6.53 -3.98
N GLU A 49 -10.52 7.82 -4.13
CA GLU A 49 -11.39 8.56 -3.21
C GLU A 49 -12.84 8.06 -3.29
N LEU A 50 -13.38 7.89 -4.50
CA LEU A 50 -14.71 7.28 -4.71
C LEU A 50 -14.76 5.85 -4.15
N GLY A 51 -13.76 5.03 -4.46
CA GLY A 51 -13.67 3.67 -3.93
C GLY A 51 -13.66 3.62 -2.40
N ASN A 52 -12.96 4.56 -1.73
CA ASN A 52 -13.00 4.65 -0.27
C ASN A 52 -14.40 4.97 0.27
N GLU A 53 -15.15 5.87 -0.39
CA GLU A 53 -16.52 6.20 0.00
C GLU A 53 -17.46 5.01 -0.20
N VAL A 54 -17.35 4.32 -1.34
CA VAL A 54 -18.17 3.12 -1.63
C VAL A 54 -17.82 1.98 -0.68
N ASN A 55 -16.54 1.75 -0.35
CA ASN A 55 -16.12 0.75 0.63
C ASN A 55 -16.70 1.03 2.02
N ARG A 56 -16.77 2.30 2.44
CA ARG A 56 -17.43 2.69 3.70
C ARG A 56 -18.92 2.32 3.69
N ALA A 57 -19.58 2.54 2.57
CA ALA A 57 -20.99 2.16 2.42
C ALA A 57 -21.16 0.63 2.37
N GLU A 58 -20.27 -0.08 1.68
CA GLU A 58 -20.24 -1.55 1.65
C GLU A 58 -20.13 -2.12 3.07
N ASP A 59 -19.21 -1.61 3.86
CA ASP A 59 -19.00 -2.07 5.24
C ASP A 59 -20.24 -1.82 6.13
N GLU A 60 -20.92 -0.70 5.96
CA GLU A 60 -22.18 -0.46 6.69
C GLU A 60 -23.29 -1.44 6.28
N LEU A 61 -23.40 -1.78 5.00
CA LEU A 61 -24.34 -2.79 4.52
C LEU A 61 -23.99 -4.19 5.03
N ILE A 62 -22.71 -4.54 5.03
CA ILE A 62 -22.21 -5.79 5.62
C ILE A 62 -22.57 -5.82 7.10
N ARG A 63 -22.29 -4.76 7.86
CA ARG A 63 -22.59 -4.68 9.28
C ARG A 63 -24.08 -4.89 9.56
N ARG A 64 -24.97 -4.26 8.80
CA ARG A 64 -26.42 -4.47 8.92
C ARG A 64 -26.82 -5.93 8.69
N CYS A 65 -26.25 -6.56 7.66
CA CYS A 65 -26.49 -7.96 7.34
C CYS A 65 -25.97 -8.89 8.46
N MET A 66 -24.75 -8.67 8.94
CA MET A 66 -24.12 -9.47 10.01
C MET A 66 -24.92 -9.39 11.32
N VAL A 67 -25.34 -8.18 11.72
CA VAL A 67 -26.19 -7.98 12.89
C VAL A 67 -27.52 -8.72 12.75
N ALA A 68 -28.14 -8.70 11.57
CA ALA A 68 -29.38 -9.44 11.30
C ALA A 68 -29.22 -10.97 11.44
N LYS A 69 -27.98 -11.48 11.21
CA LYS A 69 -27.61 -12.89 11.41
C LYS A 69 -27.15 -13.22 12.84
N GLY A 70 -27.09 -12.22 13.72
CA GLY A 70 -26.57 -12.35 15.07
C GLY A 70 -25.06 -12.53 15.16
N SER A 71 -24.32 -12.01 14.18
CA SER A 71 -22.87 -11.97 14.14
C SER A 71 -22.37 -10.52 14.24
N THR A 72 -21.15 -10.34 14.75
CA THR A 72 -20.50 -9.03 14.82
C THR A 72 -19.66 -8.78 13.56
N TRP A 73 -19.55 -7.52 13.18
CA TRP A 73 -18.68 -7.05 12.12
C TRP A 73 -18.32 -5.58 12.35
N ARG A 74 -17.07 -5.30 12.47
CA ARG A 74 -16.58 -3.93 12.71
C ARG A 74 -16.33 -3.17 11.41
N GLY A 75 -16.03 -3.88 10.31
CA GLY A 75 -15.67 -3.30 9.03
C GLY A 75 -14.18 -3.02 8.92
N GLY A 76 -13.80 -2.27 7.91
CA GLY A 76 -12.47 -1.68 7.76
C GLY A 76 -12.42 -0.28 8.37
N TYR A 77 -11.22 0.20 8.70
CA TYR A 77 -11.03 1.61 9.03
C TYR A 77 -11.10 2.47 7.76
N HIS A 78 -11.97 3.45 7.74
CA HIS A 78 -12.10 4.41 6.64
C HIS A 78 -11.91 5.83 7.17
N ALA A 79 -10.85 6.51 6.74
CA ALA A 79 -10.66 7.91 7.08
C ALA A 79 -11.80 8.78 6.50
N GLU A 80 -12.31 9.72 7.29
CA GLU A 80 -13.39 10.63 6.82
C GLU A 80 -12.91 11.53 5.70
N ASP A 81 -11.69 12.07 5.84
CA ASP A 81 -11.05 12.97 4.89
C ASP A 81 -9.95 12.24 4.09
N TYR A 82 -10.30 11.08 3.49
CA TYR A 82 -9.34 10.33 2.71
C TYR A 82 -8.92 11.09 1.46
N VAL A 83 -7.63 11.38 1.36
CA VAL A 83 -6.99 11.95 0.17
C VAL A 83 -5.96 10.95 -0.34
N TYR A 84 -6.12 10.55 -1.59
CA TYR A 84 -5.16 9.66 -2.21
C TYR A 84 -3.79 10.33 -2.36
N SER A 85 -2.75 9.65 -1.91
CA SER A 85 -1.36 10.03 -2.12
C SER A 85 -0.55 8.82 -2.58
N PRO A 86 0.21 8.92 -3.68
CA PRO A 86 1.04 7.82 -4.17
C PRO A 86 2.25 7.58 -3.26
N TYR A 87 2.56 8.55 -2.42
CA TYR A 87 3.66 8.50 -1.47
C TYR A 87 3.26 9.23 -0.19
N ARG A 88 3.30 8.52 0.92
CA ARG A 88 3.10 9.11 2.25
C ARG A 88 4.45 9.29 2.92
N GLY A 89 4.77 10.53 3.27
CA GLY A 89 5.99 10.84 3.99
C GLY A 89 6.04 10.15 5.35
N PHE A 90 7.24 9.86 5.78
CA PHE A 90 7.53 9.29 7.09
C PHE A 90 7.87 10.42 8.07
N THR A 91 6.92 10.83 8.92
CA THR A 91 7.10 11.99 9.81
C THR A 91 7.86 11.66 11.08
N VAL A 92 8.48 12.67 11.68
CA VAL A 92 9.22 12.52 12.94
C VAL A 92 8.30 12.07 14.09
N GLU A 93 7.04 12.53 14.09
CA GLU A 93 6.04 12.16 15.08
C GLU A 93 5.68 10.67 14.98
N ILE A 94 5.43 10.18 13.77
CA ILE A 94 5.16 8.74 13.50
C ILE A 94 6.37 7.91 13.90
N ALA A 95 7.57 8.33 13.51
CA ALA A 95 8.82 7.66 13.84
C ALA A 95 9.05 7.55 15.36
N ALA A 96 8.79 8.63 16.11
CA ALA A 96 8.95 8.68 17.56
C ALA A 96 7.95 7.79 18.30
N GLU A 97 6.74 7.62 17.76
CA GLU A 97 5.70 6.80 18.37
C GLU A 97 5.84 5.32 18.01
N CYS A 98 6.15 5.00 16.76
CA CYS A 98 5.98 3.66 16.21
C CYS A 98 7.26 3.03 15.64
N GLY A 99 8.41 3.74 15.66
CA GLY A 99 9.58 3.27 14.91
C GLY A 99 9.23 3.07 13.44
N TYR A 100 9.71 1.99 12.86
CA TYR A 100 9.35 1.59 11.49
C TYR A 100 8.11 0.68 11.41
N SER A 101 7.49 0.35 12.55
CA SER A 101 6.36 -0.60 12.60
C SER A 101 5.18 -0.19 11.73
N MET A 102 5.09 1.10 11.40
CA MET A 102 3.94 1.69 10.77
C MET A 102 4.33 2.68 9.66
N LEU A 103 5.24 2.27 8.77
CA LEU A 103 5.64 3.09 7.63
C LEU A 103 4.42 3.57 6.82
N GLY A 104 3.96 4.78 7.14
CA GLY A 104 3.06 5.57 6.29
C GLY A 104 1.59 5.17 6.23
N PHE A 105 1.14 4.09 6.91
CA PHE A 105 -0.19 3.53 6.64
C PHE A 105 -1.20 3.63 7.77
N SER A 106 -0.82 3.97 9.00
CA SER A 106 -1.80 4.04 10.08
C SER A 106 -1.72 5.30 10.90
N THR A 107 -2.87 5.90 11.08
CA THR A 107 -3.08 6.96 12.07
C THR A 107 -3.29 6.34 13.46
N PRO A 108 -3.20 7.12 14.55
CA PRO A 108 -3.55 6.64 15.90
C PRO A 108 -4.96 6.02 15.95
N GLU A 109 -5.90 6.60 15.20
CA GLU A 109 -7.28 6.14 15.11
C GLU A 109 -7.39 4.78 14.41
N SER A 110 -6.68 4.58 13.27
CA SER A 110 -6.69 3.30 12.59
C SER A 110 -6.05 2.20 13.45
N ARG A 111 -4.96 2.51 14.17
CA ARG A 111 -4.35 1.55 15.10
C ARG A 111 -5.27 1.16 16.25
N ALA A 112 -5.99 2.13 16.83
CA ALA A 112 -6.96 1.84 17.89
C ALA A 112 -8.12 0.98 17.35
N PHE A 113 -8.51 1.19 16.09
CA PHE A 113 -9.50 0.39 15.42
C PHE A 113 -9.01 -1.06 15.24
N ASP A 114 -7.81 -1.26 14.69
CA ASP A 114 -7.22 -2.58 14.43
C ASP A 114 -7.00 -3.36 15.75
N GLN A 115 -6.49 -2.71 16.80
CA GLN A 115 -6.34 -3.32 18.12
C GLN A 115 -7.68 -3.75 18.74
N ALA A 116 -8.74 -2.98 18.54
CA ALA A 116 -10.06 -3.32 19.02
C ALA A 116 -10.68 -4.48 18.23
N ASP A 117 -10.41 -4.58 16.93
CA ASP A 117 -10.86 -5.68 16.09
C ASP A 117 -10.13 -6.99 16.45
N GLU A 118 -8.82 -6.94 16.62
CA GLU A 118 -8.00 -8.07 17.06
C GLU A 118 -8.45 -8.58 18.45
N ALA A 119 -8.68 -7.67 19.40
CA ALA A 119 -9.14 -8.03 20.73
C ALA A 119 -10.54 -8.72 20.70
N GLU A 120 -11.43 -8.26 19.83
CA GLU A 120 -12.73 -8.90 19.61
C GLU A 120 -12.56 -10.30 19.03
N GLU A 121 -11.69 -10.47 18.03
CA GLU A 121 -11.43 -11.76 17.40
C GLU A 121 -10.80 -12.77 18.37
N LEU A 122 -9.84 -12.33 19.18
CA LEU A 122 -9.20 -13.17 20.21
C LEU A 122 -10.17 -13.61 21.31
N ALA A 123 -11.20 -12.81 21.58
CA ALA A 123 -12.23 -13.16 22.56
C ALA A 123 -13.24 -14.20 22.05
N MET A 124 -13.32 -14.43 20.74
CA MET A 124 -14.27 -15.39 20.14
C MET A 124 -13.80 -16.83 20.31
N THR A 125 -14.74 -17.72 20.53
CA THR A 125 -14.52 -19.16 20.39
C THR A 125 -14.31 -19.54 18.91
N GLU A 126 -13.73 -20.70 18.64
CA GLU A 126 -13.58 -21.23 17.28
C GLU A 126 -14.92 -21.35 16.55
N ALA A 127 -15.98 -21.77 17.25
CA ALA A 127 -17.32 -21.88 16.68
C ALA A 127 -17.92 -20.51 16.31
N GLU A 128 -17.66 -19.47 17.10
CA GLU A 128 -18.11 -18.11 16.81
C GLU A 128 -17.35 -17.51 15.62
N ARG A 129 -16.03 -17.73 15.54
CA ARG A 129 -15.24 -17.34 14.36
C ARG A 129 -15.73 -18.04 13.10
N ALA A 130 -15.92 -19.36 13.13
CA ALA A 130 -16.43 -20.13 11.99
C ALA A 130 -17.82 -19.65 11.55
N LYS A 131 -18.70 -19.34 12.51
CA LYS A 131 -20.01 -18.75 12.20
C LYS A 131 -19.89 -17.38 11.55
N ARG A 132 -19.06 -16.49 12.12
CA ARG A 132 -18.80 -15.15 11.59
C ARG A 132 -18.29 -15.21 10.17
N ASP A 133 -17.32 -16.09 9.90
CA ASP A 133 -16.75 -16.30 8.57
C ASP A 133 -17.81 -16.80 7.57
N ALA A 134 -18.63 -17.76 7.95
CA ALA A 134 -19.70 -18.26 7.09
C ALA A 134 -20.77 -17.18 6.81
N ASP A 135 -21.12 -16.37 7.81
CA ASP A 135 -22.06 -15.26 7.64
C ASP A 135 -21.49 -14.17 6.73
N LEU A 136 -20.19 -13.89 6.83
CA LEU A 136 -19.50 -12.84 6.08
C LEU A 136 -19.22 -13.25 4.63
N HIS A 137 -18.67 -14.44 4.43
CA HIS A 137 -18.14 -14.89 3.13
C HIS A 137 -19.02 -15.95 2.44
N GLY A 138 -19.97 -16.55 3.15
CA GLY A 138 -20.73 -17.71 2.70
C GLY A 138 -20.02 -19.03 3.02
N GLY A 139 -20.57 -20.13 2.49
CA GLY A 139 -19.98 -21.46 2.62
C GLY A 139 -18.79 -21.70 1.68
N PRO A 140 -18.03 -22.79 1.89
CA PRO A 140 -16.86 -23.11 1.06
C PRO A 140 -17.15 -23.28 -0.44
N GLY A 141 -18.41 -23.50 -0.81
CA GLY A 141 -18.85 -23.61 -2.20
C GLY A 141 -19.35 -22.30 -2.82
N ASP A 142 -19.50 -21.26 -2.02
CA ASP A 142 -19.98 -19.94 -2.48
C ASP A 142 -18.85 -19.14 -3.10
N THR A 143 -18.38 -19.60 -4.27
CA THR A 143 -17.30 -18.97 -5.02
C THR A 143 -17.73 -18.57 -6.42
N ARG A 144 -17.10 -17.56 -6.98
CA ARG A 144 -17.20 -17.15 -8.39
C ARG A 144 -15.84 -17.23 -9.04
N THR A 145 -15.85 -17.60 -10.31
CA THR A 145 -14.66 -17.55 -11.17
C THR A 145 -14.92 -16.58 -12.29
N VAL A 146 -14.09 -15.57 -12.40
CA VAL A 146 -14.08 -14.61 -13.50
C VAL A 146 -12.87 -14.86 -14.40
N VAL A 147 -13.00 -14.50 -15.67
CA VAL A 147 -11.93 -14.63 -16.66
C VAL A 147 -11.43 -13.23 -17.00
N LEU A 148 -10.13 -13.00 -16.80
CA LEU A 148 -9.47 -11.75 -17.16
C LEU A 148 -9.26 -11.67 -18.69
N ASP A 149 -9.04 -10.48 -19.22
CA ASP A 149 -8.79 -10.23 -20.65
C ASP A 149 -7.57 -10.98 -21.19
N ASN A 150 -6.57 -11.23 -20.32
CA ASN A 150 -5.40 -12.05 -20.66
C ASN A 150 -5.65 -13.56 -20.61
N GLY A 151 -6.90 -14.01 -20.39
CA GLY A 151 -7.31 -15.41 -20.26
C GLY A 151 -7.02 -16.02 -18.88
N GLY A 152 -6.43 -15.29 -17.95
CA GLY A 152 -6.26 -15.71 -16.57
C GLY A 152 -7.61 -15.88 -15.87
N LYS A 153 -7.65 -16.72 -14.83
CA LYS A 153 -8.87 -16.95 -14.04
C LYS A 153 -8.62 -16.59 -12.58
N ILE A 154 -9.55 -15.84 -12.00
CA ILE A 154 -9.56 -15.54 -10.58
C ILE A 154 -10.81 -16.15 -9.98
N THR A 155 -10.63 -16.98 -8.94
CA THR A 155 -11.74 -17.50 -8.12
C THR A 155 -11.71 -16.80 -6.77
N TYR A 156 -12.84 -16.28 -6.36
CA TYR A 156 -12.97 -15.53 -5.11
C TYR A 156 -14.27 -15.91 -4.37
N PRO A 157 -14.34 -15.72 -3.04
CA PRO A 157 -15.56 -15.90 -2.27
C PRO A 157 -16.65 -14.93 -2.77
N ALA A 158 -17.84 -15.48 -3.01
CA ALA A 158 -18.96 -14.72 -3.58
C ALA A 158 -20.29 -15.09 -2.89
N GLY A 159 -20.23 -15.24 -1.57
CA GLY A 159 -21.35 -15.53 -0.70
C GLY A 159 -21.45 -14.59 0.50
N GLY A 160 -22.36 -14.90 1.39
CA GLY A 160 -22.54 -14.21 2.67
C GLY A 160 -22.93 -12.73 2.55
N CYS A 161 -22.67 -12.00 3.63
CA CYS A 161 -23.03 -10.58 3.72
C CYS A 161 -22.19 -9.69 2.80
N ARG A 162 -20.93 -10.08 2.47
CA ARG A 162 -20.11 -9.35 1.49
C ARG A 162 -20.74 -9.37 0.10
N ARG A 163 -21.16 -10.54 -0.38
CA ARG A 163 -21.83 -10.63 -1.67
C ARG A 163 -23.13 -9.86 -1.69
N HIS A 164 -23.92 -9.99 -0.64
CA HIS A 164 -25.20 -9.28 -0.50
C HIS A 164 -25.01 -7.75 -0.55
N ALA A 165 -24.02 -7.20 0.13
CA ALA A 165 -23.72 -5.77 0.08
C ALA A 165 -23.32 -5.32 -1.35
N LYS A 166 -22.44 -6.08 -2.02
CA LYS A 166 -22.06 -5.79 -3.40
C LYS A 166 -23.23 -5.82 -4.39
N GLU A 167 -24.16 -6.76 -4.24
CA GLU A 167 -25.38 -6.83 -5.06
C GLU A 167 -26.34 -5.66 -4.84
N GLN A 168 -26.26 -5.00 -3.69
CA GLN A 168 -27.00 -3.77 -3.46
C GLN A 168 -26.35 -2.55 -4.08
N LEU A 169 -25.02 -2.48 -4.08
CA LEU A 169 -24.25 -1.33 -4.57
C LEU A 169 -24.01 -1.38 -6.09
N TYR A 170 -23.74 -2.56 -6.64
CA TYR A 170 -23.37 -2.71 -8.05
C TYR A 170 -24.47 -3.42 -8.85
N GLU A 171 -24.67 -3.01 -10.10
CA GLU A 171 -25.59 -3.71 -11.03
C GLU A 171 -25.08 -5.11 -11.34
N ASP A 172 -23.78 -5.19 -11.59
CA ASP A 172 -23.06 -6.44 -11.76
C ASP A 172 -21.78 -6.41 -10.89
N PRO A 173 -21.80 -7.08 -9.72
CA PRO A 173 -20.63 -7.15 -8.87
C PRO A 173 -19.43 -7.87 -9.50
N ASP A 174 -19.66 -8.78 -10.43
CA ASP A 174 -18.57 -9.51 -11.10
C ASP A 174 -17.91 -8.60 -12.14
N GLU A 175 -18.69 -7.77 -12.87
CA GLU A 175 -18.16 -6.72 -13.74
C GLU A 175 -17.39 -5.67 -12.94
N ALA A 176 -17.92 -5.18 -11.82
CA ALA A 176 -17.22 -4.25 -10.94
C ALA A 176 -15.87 -4.83 -10.47
N PHE A 177 -15.85 -6.09 -10.06
CA PHE A 177 -14.62 -6.78 -9.70
C PHE A 177 -13.62 -6.83 -10.87
N LEU A 178 -14.07 -7.18 -12.08
CA LEU A 178 -13.21 -7.21 -13.27
C LEU A 178 -12.60 -5.85 -13.63
N ARG A 179 -13.39 -4.77 -13.52
CA ARG A 179 -12.90 -3.42 -13.79
C ARG A 179 -11.83 -2.99 -12.78
N TRP A 180 -12.03 -3.31 -11.49
CA TRP A 180 -10.99 -3.10 -10.49
C TRP A 180 -9.74 -3.96 -10.74
N GLN A 181 -9.92 -5.20 -11.21
CA GLN A 181 -8.78 -6.06 -11.60
C GLN A 181 -8.00 -5.49 -12.79
N ALA A 182 -8.65 -4.75 -13.69
CA ALA A 182 -7.95 -4.04 -14.76
C ALA A 182 -6.96 -2.99 -14.20
N LEU A 183 -7.20 -2.43 -13.02
CA LEU A 183 -6.26 -1.53 -12.34
C LEU A 183 -5.22 -2.25 -11.47
N ASN A 184 -5.24 -3.60 -11.39
CA ASN A 184 -4.19 -4.34 -10.70
C ASN A 184 -2.84 -4.11 -11.38
N GLY A 185 -1.83 -3.82 -10.57
CA GLY A 185 -0.52 -3.44 -11.07
C GLY A 185 -0.47 -2.03 -11.68
N PHE A 186 -1.53 -1.22 -11.44
CA PHE A 186 -1.47 0.19 -11.76
C PHE A 186 -0.44 0.88 -10.86
N GLY A 187 0.48 1.55 -11.50
CA GLY A 187 1.53 2.31 -10.85
C GLY A 187 2.82 2.29 -11.66
N PRO A 188 3.66 3.29 -11.47
CA PRO A 188 4.93 3.36 -12.17
C PRO A 188 5.90 2.27 -11.69
N ASP A 189 6.86 1.95 -12.54
CA ASP A 189 8.02 1.19 -12.15
C ASP A 189 8.85 2.00 -11.12
N TRP A 190 8.90 1.52 -9.89
CA TRP A 190 9.65 2.16 -8.81
C TRP A 190 11.13 2.27 -9.13
N ASP A 191 11.71 1.23 -9.75
CA ASP A 191 13.14 1.21 -10.11
C ASP A 191 13.45 2.28 -11.15
N GLU A 192 12.53 2.52 -12.10
CA GLU A 192 12.67 3.60 -13.09
C GLU A 192 12.63 4.97 -12.40
N VAL A 193 11.71 5.20 -11.47
CA VAL A 193 11.62 6.46 -10.70
C VAL A 193 12.90 6.69 -9.92
N MET A 194 13.39 5.69 -9.19
CA MET A 194 14.58 5.78 -8.34
C MET A 194 15.90 5.85 -9.16
N ALA A 195 15.88 5.44 -10.43
CA ALA A 195 17.01 5.60 -11.33
C ALA A 195 17.23 7.04 -11.83
N SER A 196 16.25 7.94 -11.63
CA SER A 196 16.37 9.34 -12.04
C SER A 196 17.47 10.09 -11.28
N ARG A 197 18.01 11.16 -11.89
CA ARG A 197 19.05 11.99 -11.26
C ARG A 197 18.53 12.61 -9.96
N GLU A 198 17.34 13.16 -9.99
CA GLU A 198 16.71 13.85 -8.86
C GLU A 198 16.51 12.90 -7.66
N ALA A 199 16.06 11.66 -7.91
CA ALA A 199 15.92 10.65 -6.87
C ALA A 199 17.29 10.26 -6.28
N ARG A 200 18.29 10.03 -7.13
CA ARG A 200 19.66 9.70 -6.68
C ARG A 200 20.28 10.83 -5.88
N ASP A 201 20.12 12.07 -6.33
CA ASP A 201 20.68 13.24 -5.66
C ASP A 201 20.05 13.45 -4.28
N VAL A 202 18.72 13.27 -4.15
CA VAL A 202 18.07 13.40 -2.85
C VAL A 202 18.40 12.23 -1.93
N THR A 203 18.50 10.99 -2.46
CA THR A 203 18.92 9.80 -1.70
C THR A 203 20.34 9.98 -1.17
N LYS A 204 21.26 10.51 -1.99
CA LYS A 204 22.62 10.80 -1.55
C LYS A 204 22.64 11.82 -0.41
N ARG A 205 21.90 12.94 -0.52
CA ARG A 205 21.82 13.93 0.58
C ARG A 205 21.25 13.32 1.86
N TRP A 206 20.23 12.48 1.74
CA TRP A 206 19.67 11.74 2.86
C TRP A 206 20.73 10.81 3.50
N SER A 207 21.45 10.02 2.73
CA SER A 207 22.50 9.12 3.21
C SER A 207 23.64 9.88 3.93
N GLU A 208 24.04 11.04 3.39
CA GLU A 208 25.02 11.93 4.02
C GLU A 208 24.51 12.50 5.37
N CYS A 209 23.23 12.86 5.46
CA CYS A 209 22.59 13.30 6.70
C CYS A 209 22.58 12.17 7.74
N MET A 210 22.19 10.95 7.38
CA MET A 210 22.22 9.79 8.26
C MET A 210 23.63 9.47 8.75
N ALA A 211 24.63 9.56 7.87
CA ALA A 211 26.03 9.33 8.23
C ALA A 211 26.55 10.37 9.25
N ALA A 212 26.05 11.59 9.23
CA ALA A 212 26.42 12.63 10.19
C ALA A 212 25.97 12.30 11.64
N VAL A 213 24.97 11.44 11.79
CA VAL A 213 24.52 10.91 13.09
C VAL A 213 24.99 9.47 13.36
N ASN A 214 26.04 9.02 12.63
CA ASN A 214 26.67 7.70 12.71
C ASN A 214 25.74 6.52 12.30
N LEU A 215 24.77 6.76 11.44
CA LEU A 215 23.92 5.75 10.84
C LEU A 215 24.30 5.65 9.33
N VAL A 216 24.79 4.49 8.90
CA VAL A 216 25.32 4.30 7.55
C VAL A 216 24.38 3.43 6.74
N TYR A 217 23.56 4.08 5.91
CA TYR A 217 22.63 3.42 4.99
C TYR A 217 22.73 4.05 3.61
N ALA A 218 22.55 3.24 2.55
CA ALA A 218 22.59 3.74 1.18
C ALA A 218 21.27 4.42 0.80
N GLU A 219 20.14 3.86 1.25
CA GLU A 219 18.80 4.36 0.98
C GLU A 219 17.87 4.15 2.18
N PRO A 220 16.75 4.89 2.28
CA PRO A 220 15.81 4.75 3.39
C PRO A 220 15.22 3.35 3.57
N GLY A 221 15.09 2.60 2.47
CA GLY A 221 14.68 1.20 2.48
C GLY A 221 15.56 0.30 3.32
N ASP A 222 16.88 0.51 3.29
CA ASP A 222 17.86 -0.30 4.05
C ASP A 222 17.64 -0.18 5.57
N ALA A 223 17.41 1.04 6.04
CA ALA A 223 17.20 1.30 7.48
C ALA A 223 15.90 0.64 8.00
N SER A 224 14.83 0.75 7.22
CA SER A 224 13.55 0.14 7.58
C SER A 224 13.58 -1.39 7.47
N TYR A 225 14.30 -1.93 6.49
CA TYR A 225 14.45 -3.38 6.30
C TYR A 225 15.25 -4.00 7.46
N GLU A 226 16.41 -3.41 7.83
CA GLU A 226 17.20 -3.88 8.99
C GLU A 226 16.35 -3.89 10.28
N ALA A 227 15.57 -2.84 10.50
CA ALA A 227 14.71 -2.76 11.66
C ALA A 227 13.58 -3.80 11.64
N SER A 228 12.99 -4.06 10.46
CA SER A 228 11.94 -5.06 10.30
C SER A 228 12.47 -6.48 10.53
N GLU A 229 13.59 -6.85 9.92
CA GLU A 229 14.21 -8.16 10.18
C GLU A 229 14.54 -8.36 11.67
N ALA A 230 15.09 -7.34 12.33
CA ALA A 230 15.40 -7.41 13.75
C ALA A 230 14.17 -7.51 14.66
N ALA A 231 13.01 -7.02 14.19
CA ALA A 231 11.78 -7.00 14.96
C ALA A 231 10.93 -8.26 14.81
N GLU A 232 11.07 -8.99 13.71
CA GLU A 232 10.25 -10.15 13.41
C GLU A 232 10.85 -11.45 13.99
N THR A 233 9.97 -12.25 14.61
CA THR A 233 10.30 -13.60 15.04
C THR A 233 9.44 -14.56 14.23
N PRO A 234 10.03 -15.34 13.31
CA PRO A 234 9.26 -16.28 12.50
C PRO A 234 8.74 -17.44 13.37
N THR A 235 7.52 -17.87 13.09
CA THR A 235 6.92 -19.09 13.63
C THR A 235 6.84 -20.15 12.55
N PHE A 236 7.07 -21.40 12.93
CA PHE A 236 7.17 -22.53 12.00
C PHE A 236 6.18 -23.63 12.37
N ASP A 237 5.66 -24.36 11.36
CA ASP A 237 4.90 -25.59 11.56
C ASP A 237 5.82 -26.77 11.98
N GLU A 238 5.19 -27.93 12.21
CA GLU A 238 5.92 -29.16 12.59
C GLU A 238 6.85 -29.66 11.47
N GLU A 239 6.56 -29.31 10.23
CA GLU A 239 7.36 -29.62 9.04
C GLU A 239 8.51 -28.64 8.81
N GLY A 240 8.59 -27.55 9.59
CA GLY A 240 9.62 -26.53 9.49
C GLY A 240 9.35 -25.45 8.42
N ASN A 241 8.12 -25.35 7.92
CA ASN A 241 7.73 -24.24 7.05
C ASN A 241 7.34 -23.03 7.90
N GLN A 242 7.77 -21.84 7.49
CA GLN A 242 7.32 -20.62 8.14
C GLN A 242 5.83 -20.40 7.87
N ILE A 243 5.04 -20.34 8.94
CA ILE A 243 3.58 -20.15 8.87
C ILE A 243 3.16 -18.73 9.25
N ASP A 244 3.97 -18.03 10.06
CA ASP A 244 3.67 -16.69 10.53
C ASP A 244 4.95 -16.00 11.03
N SER A 245 4.86 -14.72 11.36
CA SER A 245 5.88 -14.00 12.11
C SER A 245 5.21 -13.09 13.16
N VAL A 246 5.82 -13.05 14.34
CA VAL A 246 5.38 -12.14 15.41
C VAL A 246 6.33 -10.95 15.46
N ARG A 247 5.80 -9.76 15.21
CA ARG A 247 6.57 -8.53 15.34
C ARG A 247 6.56 -8.05 16.79
N ARG A 248 7.75 -7.87 17.37
CA ARG A 248 7.89 -7.21 18.67
C ARG A 248 7.59 -5.70 18.56
N PRO A 249 7.16 -5.05 19.64
CA PRO A 249 7.10 -3.58 19.68
C PRO A 249 8.48 -2.97 19.39
N PRO A 250 8.55 -1.77 18.77
CA PRO A 250 9.80 -1.09 18.47
C PRO A 250 10.58 -0.82 19.75
N ASP A 251 11.88 -1.12 19.72
CA ASP A 251 12.77 -0.77 20.82
C ASP A 251 13.35 0.65 20.67
N GLN A 252 14.08 1.12 21.70
CA GLN A 252 14.65 2.46 21.68
C GLN A 252 15.65 2.68 20.53
N LYS A 253 16.36 1.63 20.10
CA LYS A 253 17.30 1.74 18.97
C LYS A 253 16.54 1.93 17.67
N GLU A 254 15.50 1.13 17.45
CA GLU A 254 14.63 1.27 16.29
C GLU A 254 13.99 2.65 16.22
N ILE A 255 13.38 3.11 17.32
CA ILE A 255 12.78 4.44 17.40
C ILE A 255 13.81 5.54 17.10
N ALA A 256 15.01 5.48 17.70
CA ALA A 256 16.05 6.47 17.47
C ALA A 256 16.51 6.50 15.99
N THR A 257 16.64 5.34 15.34
CA THR A 257 16.99 5.24 13.92
C THR A 257 15.87 5.79 13.04
N ALA A 258 14.62 5.45 13.35
CA ALA A 258 13.45 5.93 12.60
C ALA A 258 13.28 7.45 12.72
N VAL A 259 13.50 8.02 13.90
CA VAL A 259 13.47 9.48 14.13
C VAL A 259 14.59 10.19 13.35
N ALA A 260 15.79 9.61 13.32
CA ALA A 260 16.89 10.16 12.53
C ALA A 260 16.57 10.10 11.01
N ASP A 261 16.04 8.98 10.54
CA ASP A 261 15.58 8.83 9.13
C ASP A 261 14.52 9.88 8.78
N ALA A 262 13.44 9.99 9.56
CA ALA A 262 12.38 10.97 9.30
C ALA A 262 12.90 12.42 9.35
N THR A 263 13.83 12.73 10.27
CA THR A 263 14.48 14.05 10.34
C THR A 263 15.30 14.31 9.08
N CYS A 264 16.12 13.35 8.65
CA CYS A 264 16.93 13.48 7.45
C CYS A 264 16.09 13.58 6.16
N ARG A 265 14.96 12.87 6.07
CA ARG A 265 13.99 13.03 4.96
C ARG A 265 13.44 14.45 4.89
N LEU A 266 13.05 15.00 6.03
CA LEU A 266 12.53 16.36 6.13
C LEU A 266 13.60 17.40 5.74
N GLU A 267 14.82 17.31 6.30
CA GLU A 267 15.90 18.26 6.08
C GLU A 267 16.42 18.26 4.64
N THR A 268 16.39 17.10 3.99
CA THR A 268 16.88 16.95 2.60
C THR A 268 15.81 17.15 1.53
N GLY A 269 14.53 17.24 1.93
CA GLY A 269 13.40 17.30 1.00
C GLY A 269 13.17 15.97 0.27
N TYR A 270 13.56 14.83 0.89
CA TYR A 270 13.46 13.51 0.28
C TYR A 270 12.01 13.18 -0.10
N ASP A 271 11.11 13.25 0.87
CA ASP A 271 9.71 12.88 0.66
C ASP A 271 9.00 13.78 -0.36
N GLU A 272 9.32 15.07 -0.40
CA GLU A 272 8.77 16.01 -1.39
C GLU A 272 9.27 15.66 -2.80
N THR A 273 10.57 15.38 -2.93
CA THR A 273 11.18 15.03 -4.23
C THR A 273 10.57 13.71 -4.76
N ILE A 274 10.60 12.65 -3.96
CA ILE A 274 10.08 11.34 -4.38
C ILE A 274 8.58 11.40 -4.63
N GLY A 275 7.83 12.10 -3.79
CA GLY A 275 6.39 12.32 -4.00
C GLY A 275 6.07 13.02 -5.31
N THR A 276 6.86 14.03 -5.71
CA THR A 276 6.71 14.73 -6.99
C THR A 276 7.00 13.81 -8.18
N LEU A 277 8.09 13.04 -8.11
CA LEU A 277 8.45 12.08 -9.16
C LEU A 277 7.37 11.01 -9.34
N LEU A 278 6.84 10.48 -8.24
CA LEU A 278 5.76 9.50 -8.29
C LEU A 278 4.48 10.11 -8.86
N ARG A 279 4.08 11.33 -8.46
CA ARG A 279 2.90 11.99 -9.04
C ARG A 279 3.01 12.12 -10.55
N ALA A 280 4.16 12.52 -11.05
CA ALA A 280 4.41 12.61 -12.49
C ALA A 280 4.32 11.23 -13.18
N ALA A 281 4.91 10.21 -12.57
CA ALA A 281 4.90 8.86 -13.11
C ALA A 281 3.49 8.23 -13.08
N TYR A 282 2.76 8.36 -11.96
CA TYR A 282 1.35 7.94 -11.87
C TYR A 282 0.45 8.68 -12.85
N GLY A 283 0.70 9.99 -13.05
CA GLY A 283 -0.04 10.78 -14.03
C GLY A 283 0.11 10.28 -15.46
N ARG A 284 1.33 9.95 -15.86
CA ARG A 284 1.60 9.36 -17.18
C ARG A 284 0.95 8.00 -17.35
N GLU A 285 1.05 7.14 -16.34
CA GLU A 285 0.38 5.84 -16.35
C GLU A 285 -1.15 5.99 -16.42
N ALA A 286 -1.72 6.96 -15.71
CA ALA A 286 -3.15 7.25 -15.77
C ALA A 286 -3.60 7.70 -17.15
N ILE A 287 -2.81 8.52 -17.85
CA ILE A 287 -3.09 8.91 -19.24
C ILE A 287 -3.04 7.69 -20.17
N ALA A 288 -2.05 6.82 -19.98
CA ALA A 288 -1.92 5.61 -20.81
C ALA A 288 -3.08 4.62 -20.60
N ARG A 289 -3.71 4.63 -19.42
CA ARG A 289 -4.81 3.74 -19.03
C ARG A 289 -6.14 4.48 -18.78
N GLU A 290 -6.34 5.60 -19.43
CA GLU A 290 -7.53 6.46 -19.26
C GLU A 290 -8.84 5.67 -19.40
N GLY A 291 -8.92 4.74 -20.34
CA GLY A 291 -10.12 3.94 -20.57
C GLY A 291 -10.49 3.06 -19.37
N ASP A 292 -9.51 2.42 -18.72
CA ASP A 292 -9.72 1.60 -17.52
C ASP A 292 -10.17 2.48 -16.35
N ILE A 293 -9.53 3.63 -16.17
CA ILE A 293 -9.84 4.60 -15.10
C ILE A 293 -11.27 5.11 -15.25
N LEU A 294 -11.67 5.53 -16.44
CA LEU A 294 -13.02 6.02 -16.69
C LEU A 294 -14.08 4.93 -16.48
N ALA A 295 -13.79 3.68 -16.84
CA ALA A 295 -14.70 2.56 -16.61
C ALA A 295 -14.91 2.29 -15.11
N VAL A 296 -13.84 2.34 -14.29
CA VAL A 296 -13.97 2.19 -12.84
C VAL A 296 -14.70 3.39 -12.23
N MET A 297 -14.36 4.63 -12.63
CA MET A 297 -15.06 5.84 -12.17
C MET A 297 -16.56 5.78 -12.42
N GLU A 298 -17.00 5.31 -13.59
CA GLU A 298 -18.42 5.19 -13.90
C GLU A 298 -19.13 4.22 -12.95
N ILE A 299 -18.53 3.06 -12.70
CA ILE A 299 -19.10 2.03 -11.81
C ILE A 299 -19.15 2.52 -10.37
N GLU A 300 -18.06 3.12 -9.87
CA GLU A 300 -18.00 3.64 -8.50
C GLU A 300 -18.94 4.82 -8.29
N THR A 301 -19.12 5.70 -9.28
CA THR A 301 -20.10 6.80 -9.20
C THR A 301 -21.52 6.27 -9.05
N LYS A 302 -21.90 5.26 -9.85
CA LYS A 302 -23.22 4.62 -9.72
C LYS A 302 -23.39 3.91 -8.37
N ALA A 303 -22.35 3.25 -7.89
CA ALA A 303 -22.35 2.58 -6.58
C ALA A 303 -22.50 3.60 -5.44
N GLN A 304 -21.83 4.76 -5.53
CA GLN A 304 -21.97 5.86 -4.56
C GLN A 304 -23.40 6.44 -4.55
N GLU A 305 -24.03 6.64 -5.72
CA GLU A 305 -25.41 7.09 -5.80
C GLU A 305 -26.37 6.12 -5.12
N ARG A 306 -26.22 4.82 -5.37
CA ARG A 306 -27.02 3.77 -4.70
C ARG A 306 -26.74 3.71 -3.19
N ALA A 307 -25.49 3.87 -2.78
CA ALA A 307 -25.15 3.94 -1.37
C ALA A 307 -25.90 5.06 -0.66
N LYS A 308 -26.00 6.25 -1.26
CA LYS A 308 -26.77 7.38 -0.73
C LYS A 308 -28.26 7.06 -0.61
N GLU A 309 -28.84 6.34 -1.55
CA GLU A 309 -30.24 5.91 -1.50
C GLU A 309 -30.51 4.85 -0.40
N LEU A 310 -29.57 3.95 -0.17
CA LEU A 310 -29.71 2.84 0.79
C LEU A 310 -29.43 3.25 2.24
N LEU A 311 -28.54 4.21 2.42
CA LEU A 311 -28.05 4.58 3.75
C LEU A 311 -28.64 5.88 4.28
N GLY A 312 -29.20 6.72 3.41
CA GLY A 312 -29.95 7.94 3.73
C GLY A 312 -29.09 9.16 3.81
#